data_9b1c46ae53ee0628ab1fce158ca4c5e8
#
_entry.id   9b1c46ae53ee0628ab1fce158ca4c5e8
#
_cell.length_a   1.000
_cell.length_b   1.000
_cell.length_c   1.000
_cell.angle_alpha   90.00
_cell.angle_beta   90.00
_cell.angle_gamma   90.00
#
_symmetry.space_group_name_H-M   'P 1'
#
loop_
_entity.id
_entity.type
_entity.pdbx_description
1 polymer ?
#
loop_
_entity_poly.entity_id
_entity_poly.type
_entity_poly.pdbx_seq_one_letter_code
_entity_poly.pdbx_strand_id
1 'polypeptide(L)'
;MSNTKNTKQPIVQKVYTKTDESGYEVERKRAQKINFAKFQELLQRNVGKTFTKTFTTYTKELLRNYISSPNNSQDNLREISRFLCRYSMLYKKLLMYYPSMPLFYYNITQLNDFTKEIDPTKSIKNYQNLLKNFSKFELAKDSYSQMYMALRDGFTVWELYDSDKDGKIWMPLDVQYCRIYGKTQDNQWIVYFDAAYFDKNDNKNYIYGVNNDGVGTWSEQHIKGYEDYKNNGRDYEWYRLDPNSVFCLTACPDDEFYAPLPFFLPLFELILDDIDLQELINNRTALENYVLLVSKIPTVPNSENVDDFSLSLELVQQMQALIDEVVPELVGTAYSPMDLEMITFPKSNTTEANNELAQSVQNIFANAGASQLVISGGSSTNSVGLKHAIQNDTSTCWVLVNKIESWYNHYIKNVLSDGYSFKIHKITWYNQEEYQSAMKDAATLGGSALDYLTSLMGNPYEAYCKLTFENAIGIKNLMIPLQTSFTQSNKKDSGGQTKNDDDLSDSGIETRDNDKNAGTSANN
;
A
#
# COMPACT_ATOMS: atom_id res chain seq x y z
N MET A 1 -33.35 -23.93 -35.95
CA MET A 1 -33.23 -23.42 -34.57
C MET A 1 -31.76 -23.20 -34.30
N SER A 2 -31.31 -21.98 -34.51
CA SER A 2 -29.91 -21.58 -34.43
C SER A 2 -29.63 -20.96 -33.04
N ASN A 3 -28.79 -21.60 -32.25
CA ASN A 3 -28.27 -21.09 -30.99
C ASN A 3 -27.14 -20.10 -31.28
N THR A 4 -27.45 -18.83 -31.23
CA THR A 4 -26.46 -17.75 -31.20
C THR A 4 -25.90 -17.65 -29.80
N LYS A 5 -24.67 -18.13 -29.59
CA LYS A 5 -23.85 -17.83 -28.40
C LYS A 5 -23.41 -16.39 -28.46
N ASN A 6 -23.99 -15.54 -27.60
CA ASN A 6 -23.52 -14.20 -27.33
C ASN A 6 -22.18 -14.27 -26.56
N THR A 7 -21.08 -14.26 -27.27
CA THR A 7 -19.75 -14.00 -26.71
C THR A 7 -19.61 -12.50 -26.51
N LYS A 8 -19.77 -12.05 -25.27
CA LYS A 8 -19.38 -10.68 -24.88
C LYS A 8 -17.88 -10.49 -25.11
N GLN A 9 -17.52 -9.79 -26.15
CA GLN A 9 -16.14 -9.35 -26.37
C GLN A 9 -15.72 -8.36 -25.26
N PRO A 10 -14.48 -8.45 -24.75
CA PRO A 10 -14.02 -7.53 -23.72
C PRO A 10 -13.95 -6.11 -24.26
N ILE A 11 -14.37 -5.16 -23.43
CA ILE A 11 -14.53 -3.71 -23.68
C ILE A 11 -13.24 -3.00 -24.16
N VAL A 12 -12.11 -3.72 -24.17
CA VAL A 12 -10.77 -3.16 -24.46
C VAL A 12 -10.50 -2.95 -25.97
N GLN A 13 -11.36 -3.40 -26.88
CA GLN A 13 -11.10 -3.33 -28.33
C GLN A 13 -11.42 -1.98 -29.00
N LYS A 14 -11.96 -0.97 -28.30
CA LYS A 14 -12.42 0.29 -28.92
C LYS A 14 -11.48 1.49 -28.84
N VAL A 15 -10.24 1.36 -28.41
CA VAL A 15 -9.31 2.50 -28.24
C VAL A 15 -8.23 2.57 -29.33
N TYR A 16 -8.34 1.82 -30.41
CA TYR A 16 -7.38 1.93 -31.50
C TYR A 16 -7.95 2.77 -32.65
N THR A 17 -7.86 4.08 -32.52
CA THR A 17 -7.86 4.97 -33.69
C THR A 17 -6.49 4.88 -34.33
N LYS A 18 -6.46 4.52 -35.61
CA LYS A 18 -5.29 4.60 -36.47
C LYS A 18 -4.65 5.98 -36.36
N THR A 19 -3.48 6.06 -35.82
CA THR A 19 -2.54 7.13 -36.11
C THR A 19 -1.27 6.46 -36.62
N ASP A 20 -0.94 6.75 -37.88
CA ASP A 20 0.23 6.24 -38.60
C ASP A 20 1.54 6.85 -38.10
N GLU A 21 1.73 6.98 -36.81
CA GLU A 21 2.97 7.47 -36.24
C GLU A 21 3.65 6.37 -35.46
N SER A 22 4.69 5.86 -36.07
CA SER A 22 5.77 5.01 -35.57
C SER A 22 5.35 3.72 -34.85
N GLY A 23 5.88 2.58 -35.33
CA GLY A 23 5.68 1.23 -34.74
C GLY A 23 5.91 1.15 -33.21
N TYR A 24 6.62 2.12 -32.65
CA TYR A 24 6.93 2.24 -31.23
C TYR A 24 5.75 2.52 -30.32
N GLU A 25 4.78 3.35 -30.74
CA GLU A 25 3.57 3.59 -29.91
C GLU A 25 2.66 2.36 -29.86
N VAL A 26 2.64 1.59 -30.95
CA VAL A 26 1.89 0.33 -31.01
C VAL A 26 2.54 -0.71 -30.11
N GLU A 27 3.88 -0.81 -30.11
CA GLU A 27 4.65 -1.73 -29.28
C GLU A 27 4.52 -1.39 -27.78
N ARG A 28 4.60 -0.10 -27.43
CA ARG A 28 4.38 0.37 -26.05
C ARG A 28 2.99 0.02 -25.55
N LYS A 29 1.95 0.32 -26.32
CA LYS A 29 0.56 0.00 -25.95
C LYS A 29 0.33 -1.51 -25.85
N ARG A 30 1.00 -2.32 -26.68
CA ARG A 30 0.98 -3.78 -26.61
C ARG A 30 1.73 -4.31 -25.39
N ALA A 31 2.93 -3.81 -25.08
CA ALA A 31 3.71 -4.16 -23.91
C ALA A 31 2.98 -3.82 -22.61
N GLN A 32 2.41 -2.63 -22.49
CA GLN A 32 1.57 -2.22 -21.35
C GLN A 32 0.33 -3.10 -21.22
N LYS A 33 -0.32 -3.46 -22.32
CA LYS A 33 -1.51 -4.30 -22.33
C LYS A 33 -1.20 -5.73 -21.89
N ILE A 34 -0.05 -6.27 -22.30
CA ILE A 34 0.39 -7.62 -21.94
C ILE A 34 0.81 -7.66 -20.46
N ASN A 35 1.54 -6.64 -19.99
CA ASN A 35 1.91 -6.52 -18.58
C ASN A 35 0.68 -6.37 -17.68
N PHE A 36 -0.31 -5.60 -18.12
CA PHE A 36 -1.58 -5.46 -17.42
C PHE A 36 -2.41 -6.75 -17.46
N ALA A 37 -2.41 -7.47 -18.58
CA ALA A 37 -3.08 -8.77 -18.69
C ALA A 37 -2.42 -9.81 -17.77
N LYS A 38 -1.09 -9.86 -17.72
CA LYS A 38 -0.36 -10.73 -16.77
C LYS A 38 -0.65 -10.35 -15.32
N PHE A 39 -0.70 -9.07 -15.00
CA PHE A 39 -1.08 -8.59 -13.68
C PHE A 39 -2.53 -8.95 -13.34
N GLN A 40 -3.46 -8.79 -14.27
CA GLN A 40 -4.86 -9.23 -14.09
C GLN A 40 -4.96 -10.74 -13.93
N GLU A 41 -4.17 -11.51 -14.66
CA GLU A 41 -4.16 -12.97 -14.56
C GLU A 41 -3.59 -13.43 -13.21
N LEU A 42 -2.51 -12.82 -12.73
CA LEU A 42 -1.99 -13.03 -11.38
C LEU A 42 -3.04 -12.68 -10.31
N LEU A 43 -3.77 -11.59 -10.51
CA LEU A 43 -4.89 -11.22 -9.65
C LEU A 43 -6.05 -12.23 -9.76
N GLN A 44 -6.42 -12.66 -10.96
CA GLN A 44 -7.54 -13.59 -11.18
C GLN A 44 -7.25 -15.01 -10.70
N ARG A 45 -6.01 -15.50 -10.81
CA ARG A 45 -5.61 -16.78 -10.21
C ARG A 45 -5.81 -16.79 -8.70
N ASN A 46 -5.58 -15.68 -8.06
CA ASN A 46 -5.83 -15.50 -6.63
C ASN A 46 -7.32 -15.33 -6.31
N VAL A 47 -8.14 -14.86 -7.27
CA VAL A 47 -9.59 -14.65 -7.09
C VAL A 47 -10.41 -15.91 -7.42
N GLY A 48 -10.04 -16.65 -8.46
CA GLY A 48 -10.90 -17.70 -9.03
C GLY A 48 -11.03 -18.99 -8.20
N LYS A 49 -10.08 -19.27 -7.30
CA LYS A 49 -10.10 -20.53 -6.53
C LYS A 49 -10.82 -20.46 -5.19
N THR A 50 -11.16 -19.29 -4.70
CA THR A 50 -11.52 -19.12 -3.28
C THR A 50 -13.01 -18.88 -3.00
N PHE A 51 -13.82 -18.53 -4.03
CA PHE A 51 -15.21 -18.13 -3.79
C PHE A 51 -16.25 -19.25 -3.67
N THR A 52 -15.87 -20.51 -3.84
CA THR A 52 -16.82 -21.63 -3.83
C THR A 52 -16.80 -22.50 -2.59
N LYS A 53 -15.96 -22.19 -1.60
CA LYS A 53 -15.93 -22.97 -0.36
C LYS A 53 -16.27 -22.09 0.85
N THR A 54 -17.35 -22.47 1.50
CA THR A 54 -17.86 -21.99 2.79
C THR A 54 -16.77 -21.90 3.87
N PHE A 55 -16.98 -21.06 4.85
CA PHE A 55 -16.20 -20.79 6.07
C PHE A 55 -15.53 -21.99 6.77
N THR A 56 -16.00 -23.19 6.54
CA THR A 56 -15.45 -24.44 7.06
C THR A 56 -14.08 -24.84 6.52
N THR A 57 -13.51 -24.06 5.56
CA THR A 57 -12.24 -24.43 4.90
C THR A 57 -11.01 -24.10 5.73
N TYR A 58 -11.06 -23.05 6.56
CA TYR A 58 -9.94 -22.62 7.40
C TYR A 58 -10.31 -22.70 8.87
N THR A 59 -10.12 -23.89 9.45
CA THR A 59 -10.30 -24.08 10.90
C THR A 59 -9.05 -23.66 11.68
N LYS A 60 -9.22 -23.30 12.95
CA LYS A 60 -8.08 -22.99 13.83
C LYS A 60 -7.09 -24.15 13.95
N GLU A 61 -7.59 -25.38 13.95
CA GLU A 61 -6.73 -26.58 14.00
C GLU A 61 -5.85 -26.67 12.75
N LEU A 62 -6.43 -26.42 11.57
CA LEU A 62 -5.69 -26.39 10.31
C LEU A 62 -4.62 -25.28 10.32
N LEU A 63 -4.99 -24.08 10.79
CA LEU A 63 -4.05 -22.97 10.94
C LEU A 63 -2.90 -23.30 11.88
N ARG A 64 -3.18 -23.88 13.05
CA ARG A 64 -2.15 -24.31 14.02
C ARG A 64 -1.22 -25.37 13.44
N ASN A 65 -1.78 -26.31 12.66
CA ASN A 65 -0.97 -27.30 11.96
C ASN A 65 -0.01 -26.68 10.94
N TYR A 66 -0.46 -25.65 10.20
CA TYR A 66 0.40 -24.93 9.28
C TYR A 66 1.48 -24.11 10.00
N ILE A 67 1.13 -23.47 11.11
CA ILE A 67 2.09 -22.69 11.93
C ILE A 67 3.14 -23.62 12.57
N SER A 68 2.79 -24.85 12.92
CA SER A 68 3.73 -25.79 13.53
C SER A 68 4.83 -26.28 12.57
N SER A 69 4.58 -26.23 11.25
CA SER A 69 5.56 -26.57 10.21
C SER A 69 5.62 -25.51 9.10
N PRO A 70 6.13 -24.31 9.41
CA PRO A 70 6.02 -23.15 8.52
C PRO A 70 6.77 -23.34 7.20
N ASN A 71 7.91 -24.03 7.21
CA ASN A 71 8.72 -24.25 6.01
C ASN A 71 7.96 -25.00 4.89
N ASN A 72 7.08 -25.93 5.28
CA ASN A 72 6.32 -26.73 4.33
C ASN A 72 4.93 -26.12 4.00
N SER A 73 4.51 -25.11 4.76
CA SER A 73 3.15 -24.58 4.72
C SER A 73 3.08 -23.10 4.34
N GLN A 74 4.18 -22.52 3.86
CA GLN A 74 4.25 -21.09 3.51
C GLN A 74 3.15 -20.67 2.55
N ASP A 75 2.94 -21.44 1.49
CA ASP A 75 1.95 -21.12 0.47
C ASP A 75 0.51 -21.20 1.00
N ASN A 76 0.24 -22.17 1.86
CA ASN A 76 -1.06 -22.29 2.52
C ASN A 76 -1.31 -21.08 3.46
N LEU A 77 -0.30 -20.65 4.21
CA LEU A 77 -0.39 -19.48 5.10
C LEU A 77 -0.57 -18.17 4.29
N ARG A 78 0.07 -18.05 3.14
CA ARG A 78 -0.14 -16.94 2.20
C ARG A 78 -1.55 -16.94 1.61
N GLU A 79 -2.07 -18.13 1.26
CA GLU A 79 -3.46 -18.25 0.78
C GLU A 79 -4.47 -17.84 1.84
N ILE A 80 -4.25 -18.22 3.11
CA ILE A 80 -5.09 -17.74 4.23
C ILE A 80 -4.99 -16.23 4.38
N SER A 81 -3.80 -15.65 4.33
CA SER A 81 -3.61 -14.19 4.37
C SER A 81 -4.38 -13.48 3.24
N ARG A 82 -4.28 -14.00 2.03
CA ARG A 82 -5.00 -13.47 0.86
C ARG A 82 -6.52 -13.64 0.99
N PHE A 83 -6.97 -14.72 1.58
CA PHE A 83 -8.38 -14.94 1.90
C PHE A 83 -8.87 -13.91 2.93
N LEU A 84 -8.18 -13.78 4.06
CA LEU A 84 -8.52 -12.81 5.11
C LEU A 84 -8.52 -11.37 4.58
N CYS A 85 -7.58 -11.02 3.73
CA CYS A 85 -7.51 -9.70 3.08
C CYS A 85 -8.75 -9.38 2.23
N ARG A 86 -9.39 -10.37 1.63
CA ARG A 86 -10.61 -10.20 0.83
C ARG A 86 -11.87 -10.21 1.68
N TYR A 87 -11.86 -10.99 2.74
CA TYR A 87 -13.03 -11.23 3.55
C TYR A 87 -13.14 -10.26 4.75
N SER A 88 -12.04 -10.00 5.48
CA SER A 88 -12.02 -9.13 6.64
C SER A 88 -11.57 -7.72 6.27
N MET A 89 -12.48 -6.74 6.39
CA MET A 89 -12.14 -5.33 6.17
C MET A 89 -11.15 -4.82 7.23
N LEU A 90 -11.20 -5.37 8.44
CA LEU A 90 -10.30 -5.06 9.52
C LEU A 90 -8.86 -5.47 9.18
N TYR A 91 -8.66 -6.72 8.72
CA TYR A 91 -7.36 -7.20 8.26
C TYR A 91 -6.82 -6.38 7.09
N LYS A 92 -7.68 -6.07 6.13
CA LYS A 92 -7.31 -5.21 5.00
C LYS A 92 -6.85 -3.83 5.45
N LYS A 93 -7.52 -3.20 6.41
CA LYS A 93 -7.09 -1.91 6.99
C LYS A 93 -5.74 -2.00 7.68
N LEU A 94 -5.46 -3.08 8.41
CA LEU A 94 -4.15 -3.32 9.02
C LEU A 94 -3.04 -3.42 7.97
N LEU A 95 -3.26 -4.16 6.88
CA LEU A 95 -2.31 -4.26 5.78
C LEU A 95 -2.05 -2.93 5.08
N MET A 96 -3.04 -2.05 5.00
CA MET A 96 -2.93 -0.73 4.38
C MET A 96 -2.30 0.31 5.31
N TYR A 97 -2.31 0.09 6.62
CA TYR A 97 -1.93 1.07 7.63
C TYR A 97 -0.49 1.56 7.47
N TYR A 98 0.48 0.63 7.53
CA TYR A 98 1.90 0.99 7.41
C TYR A 98 2.28 1.54 6.03
N PRO A 99 1.82 0.95 4.90
CA PRO A 99 2.13 1.48 3.57
C PRO A 99 1.58 2.87 3.30
N SER A 100 0.48 3.26 3.95
CA SER A 100 -0.16 4.57 3.75
C SER A 100 0.47 5.71 4.57
N MET A 101 1.37 5.41 5.52
CA MET A 101 1.97 6.43 6.37
C MET A 101 2.96 7.33 5.64
N PRO A 102 3.98 6.81 4.89
CA PRO A 102 5.03 7.64 4.32
C PRO A 102 4.55 8.37 3.08
N LEU A 103 4.99 9.61 2.92
CA LEU A 103 4.75 10.39 1.69
C LEU A 103 5.74 10.05 0.57
N PHE A 104 6.79 9.28 0.87
CA PHE A 104 7.85 8.91 -0.07
C PHE A 104 8.53 10.11 -0.75
N TYR A 105 8.60 11.24 -0.05
CA TYR A 105 9.40 12.38 -0.47
C TYR A 105 10.87 12.01 -0.37
N TYR A 106 11.66 12.37 -1.36
CA TYR A 106 13.05 11.95 -1.41
C TYR A 106 13.98 13.06 -1.90
N ASN A 107 15.25 12.87 -1.57
CA ASN A 107 16.33 13.67 -2.10
C ASN A 107 17.41 12.77 -2.71
N ILE A 108 18.13 13.30 -3.69
CA ILE A 108 19.32 12.67 -4.28
C ILE A 108 20.46 13.67 -4.14
N THR A 109 21.53 13.27 -3.49
CA THR A 109 22.70 14.11 -3.25
C THR A 109 23.94 13.47 -3.84
N GLN A 110 24.85 14.28 -4.35
CA GLN A 110 26.15 13.81 -4.80
C GLN A 110 27.04 13.56 -3.59
N LEU A 111 27.63 12.37 -3.52
CA LEU A 111 28.65 12.02 -2.55
C LEU A 111 30.01 12.40 -3.13
N ASN A 112 30.64 13.41 -2.56
CA ASN A 112 31.94 13.87 -3.05
C ASN A 112 33.07 13.21 -2.22
N ASP A 113 34.12 12.86 -2.92
CA ASP A 113 35.40 12.60 -2.29
C ASP A 113 35.95 13.97 -1.85
N PHE A 114 36.08 14.21 -0.55
CA PHE A 114 36.57 15.46 0.03
C PHE A 114 37.96 15.86 -0.45
N THR A 115 38.68 14.93 -1.10
CA THR A 115 40.03 15.15 -1.63
C THR A 115 40.05 15.66 -3.07
N LYS A 116 38.92 15.65 -3.76
CA LYS A 116 38.82 16.04 -5.18
C LYS A 116 37.99 17.28 -5.37
N GLU A 117 38.49 18.22 -6.19
CA GLU A 117 37.69 19.36 -6.62
C GLU A 117 36.52 18.90 -7.50
N ILE A 118 35.37 19.50 -7.27
CA ILE A 118 34.17 19.23 -8.05
C ILE A 118 34.25 20.07 -9.33
N ASP A 119 34.13 19.42 -10.51
CA ASP A 119 33.82 20.13 -11.74
C ASP A 119 32.32 20.49 -11.78
N PRO A 120 31.94 21.77 -11.58
CA PRO A 120 30.54 22.16 -11.47
C PRO A 120 29.74 21.82 -12.74
N THR A 121 30.34 22.02 -13.91
CA THR A 121 29.65 21.86 -15.20
C THR A 121 29.29 20.40 -15.45
N LYS A 122 30.23 19.49 -15.21
CA LYS A 122 30.05 18.07 -15.36
C LYS A 122 29.06 17.52 -14.32
N SER A 123 29.20 17.97 -13.07
CA SER A 123 28.31 17.55 -11.97
C SER A 123 26.87 17.97 -12.23
N ILE A 124 26.63 19.21 -12.67
CA ILE A 124 25.27 19.69 -13.00
C ILE A 124 24.64 18.82 -14.09
N LYS A 125 25.37 18.55 -15.20
CA LYS A 125 24.85 17.76 -16.31
C LYS A 125 24.55 16.31 -15.89
N ASN A 126 25.42 15.68 -15.13
CA ASN A 126 25.23 14.32 -14.63
C ASN A 126 24.04 14.26 -13.67
N TYR A 127 23.93 15.23 -12.77
CA TYR A 127 22.82 15.32 -11.82
C TYR A 127 21.48 15.51 -12.54
N GLN A 128 21.40 16.39 -13.52
CA GLN A 128 20.19 16.60 -14.32
C GLN A 128 19.76 15.33 -15.06
N ASN A 129 20.71 14.60 -15.66
CA ASN A 129 20.43 13.32 -16.33
C ASN A 129 19.94 12.27 -15.35
N LEU A 130 20.57 12.18 -14.17
CA LEU A 130 20.15 11.28 -13.10
C LEU A 130 18.72 11.59 -12.64
N LEU A 131 18.42 12.85 -12.35
CA LEU A 131 17.09 13.27 -11.93
C LEU A 131 16.03 12.97 -12.99
N LYS A 132 16.34 13.21 -14.27
CA LYS A 132 15.44 12.90 -15.38
C LYS A 132 15.17 11.39 -15.48
N ASN A 133 16.19 10.55 -15.32
CA ASN A 133 16.01 9.09 -15.31
C ASN A 133 15.21 8.64 -14.09
N PHE A 134 15.49 9.23 -12.94
CA PHE A 134 14.82 8.86 -11.70
C PHE A 134 13.35 9.33 -11.64
N SER A 135 13.02 10.44 -12.29
CA SER A 135 11.64 10.94 -12.37
C SER A 135 10.67 10.04 -13.14
N LYS A 136 11.19 9.03 -13.84
CA LYS A 136 10.38 8.01 -14.51
C LYS A 136 9.77 6.98 -13.52
N PHE A 137 10.23 6.94 -12.28
CA PHE A 137 9.66 6.10 -11.23
C PHE A 137 8.43 6.74 -10.58
N GLU A 138 7.38 5.98 -10.39
CA GLU A 138 6.23 6.37 -9.56
C GLU A 138 6.44 5.90 -8.11
N LEU A 139 7.49 6.43 -7.45
CA LEU A 139 8.01 5.91 -6.18
C LEU A 139 6.94 5.69 -5.11
N ALA A 140 6.05 6.65 -4.89
CA ALA A 140 5.04 6.55 -3.85
C ALA A 140 4.04 5.40 -4.10
N LYS A 141 3.56 5.27 -5.34
CA LYS A 141 2.61 4.24 -5.75
C LYS A 141 3.23 2.85 -5.71
N ASP A 142 4.44 2.73 -6.25
CA ASP A 142 5.13 1.46 -6.35
C ASP A 142 5.55 0.96 -4.96
N SER A 143 6.13 1.84 -4.13
CA SER A 143 6.53 1.51 -2.77
C SER A 143 5.34 1.14 -1.87
N TYR A 144 4.21 1.83 -2.01
CA TYR A 144 2.97 1.45 -1.33
C TYR A 144 2.57 0.01 -1.67
N SER A 145 2.54 -0.33 -2.96
CA SER A 145 2.15 -1.66 -3.43
C SER A 145 3.14 -2.73 -2.98
N GLN A 146 4.43 -2.43 -3.02
CA GLN A 146 5.51 -3.32 -2.56
C GLN A 146 5.39 -3.60 -1.06
N MET A 147 5.21 -2.58 -0.23
CA MET A 147 5.02 -2.75 1.20
C MET A 147 3.74 -3.53 1.53
N TYR A 148 2.63 -3.21 0.87
CA TYR A 148 1.36 -3.90 1.06
C TYR A 148 1.47 -5.39 0.76
N MET A 149 2.09 -5.75 -0.37
CA MET A 149 2.26 -7.15 -0.74
C MET A 149 3.26 -7.88 0.17
N ALA A 150 4.33 -7.22 0.59
CA ALA A 150 5.29 -7.79 1.54
C ALA A 150 4.65 -8.10 2.89
N LEU A 151 3.81 -7.21 3.43
CA LEU A 151 3.08 -7.44 4.69
C LEU A 151 2.07 -8.57 4.56
N ARG A 152 1.39 -8.69 3.40
CA ARG A 152 0.38 -9.71 3.14
C ARG A 152 0.99 -11.09 2.95
N ASP A 153 2.04 -11.20 2.15
CA ASP A 153 2.60 -12.48 1.69
C ASP A 153 3.91 -12.85 2.42
N GLY A 154 4.42 -11.97 3.31
CA GLY A 154 5.70 -12.14 4.03
C GLY A 154 6.90 -11.55 3.28
N PHE A 155 6.90 -11.64 1.96
CA PHE A 155 7.83 -10.98 1.06
C PHE A 155 7.17 -10.73 -0.28
N THR A 156 7.80 -9.89 -1.08
CA THR A 156 7.39 -9.64 -2.47
C THR A 156 8.61 -9.46 -3.35
N VAL A 157 8.51 -9.89 -4.59
CA VAL A 157 9.58 -9.77 -5.59
C VAL A 157 9.01 -9.01 -6.79
N TRP A 158 9.74 -8.00 -7.23
CA TRP A 158 9.35 -7.15 -8.34
C TRP A 158 10.50 -7.03 -9.33
N GLU A 159 10.20 -7.15 -10.60
CA GLU A 159 11.16 -6.92 -11.67
C GLU A 159 10.94 -5.55 -12.30
N LEU A 160 12.03 -4.82 -12.51
CA LEU A 160 12.04 -3.53 -13.16
C LEU A 160 12.24 -3.71 -14.67
N TYR A 161 11.25 -3.29 -15.41
CA TYR A 161 11.35 -3.13 -16.87
C TYR A 161 11.71 -1.67 -17.17
N ASP A 162 12.94 -1.45 -17.59
CA ASP A 162 13.48 -0.12 -17.91
C ASP A 162 13.67 0.02 -19.42
N SER A 163 12.97 0.96 -20.01
CA SER A 163 13.11 1.32 -21.40
C SER A 163 13.29 2.83 -21.52
N ASP A 164 14.31 3.26 -22.26
CA ASP A 164 14.55 4.68 -22.50
C ASP A 164 13.36 5.39 -23.14
N LYS A 165 12.56 4.66 -23.93
CA LYS A 165 11.42 5.18 -24.67
C LYS A 165 10.12 5.11 -23.86
N ASP A 166 9.91 4.02 -23.13
CA ASP A 166 8.61 3.69 -22.53
C ASP A 166 8.54 3.97 -21.03
N GLY A 167 9.67 4.33 -20.41
CA GLY A 167 9.77 4.58 -18.99
C GLY A 167 10.09 3.34 -18.15
N LYS A 168 9.83 3.41 -16.87
CA LYS A 168 10.14 2.38 -15.87
C LYS A 168 8.86 1.79 -15.33
N ILE A 169 8.74 0.46 -15.39
CA ILE A 169 7.56 -0.26 -14.94
C ILE A 169 8.00 -1.38 -14.00
N TRP A 170 7.40 -1.42 -12.83
CA TRP A 170 7.56 -2.50 -11.89
C TRP A 170 6.53 -3.59 -12.13
N MET A 171 6.97 -4.83 -12.27
CA MET A 171 6.14 -6.01 -12.43
C MET A 171 6.31 -6.95 -11.23
N PRO A 172 5.24 -7.26 -10.49
CA PRO A 172 5.32 -8.22 -9.41
C PRO A 172 5.47 -9.64 -9.96
N LEU A 173 6.42 -10.39 -9.42
CA LEU A 173 6.56 -11.82 -9.66
C LEU A 173 5.71 -12.62 -8.67
N ASP A 174 5.25 -13.79 -9.08
CA ASP A 174 4.51 -14.67 -8.18
C ASP A 174 5.45 -15.29 -7.14
N VAL A 175 5.26 -14.91 -5.88
CA VAL A 175 6.11 -15.34 -4.76
C VAL A 175 6.11 -16.85 -4.53
N GLN A 176 5.13 -17.61 -5.05
CA GLN A 176 5.12 -19.08 -5.00
C GLN A 176 6.25 -19.68 -5.84
N TYR A 177 6.72 -18.94 -6.85
CA TYR A 177 7.81 -19.32 -7.75
C TYR A 177 9.11 -18.56 -7.46
N CYS A 178 9.18 -17.88 -6.34
CA CYS A 178 10.36 -17.15 -5.92
C CYS A 178 10.95 -17.76 -4.63
N ARG A 179 12.28 -17.87 -4.56
CA ARG A 179 13.02 -18.27 -3.34
C ARG A 179 14.13 -17.29 -3.06
N ILE A 180 14.27 -16.92 -1.79
CA ILE A 180 15.37 -16.10 -1.30
C ILE A 180 16.48 -17.04 -0.84
N TYR A 181 17.70 -16.85 -1.33
CA TYR A 181 18.85 -17.71 -1.04
C TYR A 181 19.88 -17.09 -0.09
N GLY A 182 19.92 -15.78 -0.01
CA GLY A 182 20.86 -15.03 0.82
C GLY A 182 20.96 -13.59 0.34
N LYS A 183 22.07 -12.92 0.71
CA LYS A 183 22.34 -11.53 0.34
C LYS A 183 23.65 -11.38 -0.44
N THR A 184 23.71 -10.40 -1.31
CA THR A 184 24.93 -9.94 -1.99
C THR A 184 25.78 -9.11 -1.02
N GLN A 185 27.02 -8.79 -1.42
CA GLN A 185 27.89 -7.88 -0.66
C GLN A 185 27.31 -6.48 -0.50
N ASP A 186 26.48 -6.03 -1.44
CA ASP A 186 25.75 -4.75 -1.39
C ASP A 186 24.41 -4.87 -0.64
N ASN A 187 24.24 -5.91 0.19
CA ASN A 187 23.07 -6.15 1.04
C ASN A 187 21.73 -6.30 0.27
N GLN A 188 21.78 -6.70 -1.00
CA GLN A 188 20.59 -7.02 -1.78
C GLN A 188 20.27 -8.51 -1.72
N TRP A 189 18.98 -8.87 -1.73
CA TRP A 189 18.54 -10.25 -1.71
C TRP A 189 18.88 -10.97 -3.02
N ILE A 190 19.41 -12.17 -2.91
CA ILE A 190 19.61 -13.09 -4.02
C ILE A 190 18.33 -13.90 -4.16
N VAL A 191 17.62 -13.66 -5.25
CA VAL A 191 16.33 -14.31 -5.55
C VAL A 191 16.52 -15.28 -6.70
N TYR A 192 15.93 -16.46 -6.55
CA TYR A 192 15.81 -17.46 -7.60
C TYR A 192 14.35 -17.55 -8.03
N PHE A 193 14.13 -17.76 -9.32
CA PHE A 193 12.82 -17.97 -9.90
C PHE A 193 12.70 -19.36 -10.51
N ASP A 194 11.53 -19.98 -10.36
CA ASP A 194 11.22 -21.32 -10.85
C ASP A 194 10.74 -21.24 -12.31
N ALA A 195 11.51 -21.83 -13.23
CA ALA A 195 11.19 -21.92 -14.65
C ALA A 195 9.92 -22.75 -14.92
N ALA A 196 9.54 -23.67 -14.04
CA ALA A 196 8.31 -24.45 -14.16
C ALA A 196 7.04 -23.57 -14.14
N TYR A 197 7.15 -22.30 -13.69
CA TYR A 197 6.10 -21.30 -13.84
C TYR A 197 5.58 -21.21 -15.29
N PHE A 198 6.48 -21.29 -16.27
CA PHE A 198 6.14 -21.17 -17.70
C PHE A 198 5.57 -22.46 -18.30
N ASP A 199 5.68 -23.60 -17.62
CA ASP A 199 5.09 -24.86 -18.10
C ASP A 199 3.58 -24.95 -17.86
N LYS A 200 3.02 -24.11 -16.99
CA LYS A 200 1.59 -24.06 -16.79
C LYS A 200 0.89 -23.53 -18.04
N ASN A 201 -0.20 -24.19 -18.44
CA ASN A 201 -0.91 -23.93 -19.70
C ASN A 201 -1.26 -22.47 -19.95
N ASP A 202 -1.49 -21.72 -18.89
CA ASP A 202 -1.85 -20.30 -18.98
C ASP A 202 -0.65 -19.37 -19.14
N ASN A 203 0.59 -19.81 -18.87
CA ASN A 203 1.80 -18.98 -18.89
C ASN A 203 2.69 -19.24 -20.10
N LYS A 204 2.56 -20.42 -20.70
CA LYS A 204 3.41 -20.89 -21.79
C LYS A 204 3.39 -20.01 -23.03
N ASN A 205 2.26 -19.36 -23.26
CA ASN A 205 2.06 -18.51 -24.43
C ASN A 205 2.59 -17.08 -24.25
N TYR A 206 3.09 -16.72 -23.06
CA TYR A 206 3.46 -15.34 -22.74
C TYR A 206 4.97 -15.10 -22.61
N ILE A 207 5.79 -16.17 -22.58
CA ILE A 207 7.22 -16.00 -22.40
C ILE A 207 7.89 -15.27 -23.56
N TYR A 208 7.43 -15.55 -24.80
CA TYR A 208 7.92 -14.92 -26.03
C TYR A 208 6.98 -13.83 -26.57
N GLY A 209 5.98 -13.41 -25.79
CA GLY A 209 4.96 -12.48 -26.21
C GLY A 209 3.69 -13.17 -26.76
N VAL A 210 2.64 -12.37 -26.95
CA VAL A 210 1.38 -12.84 -27.53
C VAL A 210 1.62 -13.07 -29.01
N ASN A 211 1.36 -14.27 -29.51
CA ASN A 211 1.58 -14.70 -30.89
C ASN A 211 3.06 -14.80 -31.33
N ASN A 212 4.01 -14.89 -30.41
CA ASN A 212 5.45 -14.93 -30.69
C ASN A 212 5.96 -13.71 -31.48
N ASP A 213 5.29 -12.56 -31.36
CA ASP A 213 5.67 -11.33 -32.03
C ASP A 213 6.76 -10.52 -31.30
N GLY A 214 7.26 -11.04 -30.17
CA GLY A 214 8.29 -10.41 -29.35
C GLY A 214 7.80 -9.23 -28.53
N VAL A 215 6.53 -8.83 -28.65
CA VAL A 215 5.97 -7.69 -27.93
C VAL A 215 5.42 -8.12 -26.57
N GLY A 216 5.89 -7.43 -25.52
CA GLY A 216 5.50 -7.76 -24.14
C GLY A 216 6.03 -9.10 -23.66
N THR A 217 7.17 -9.51 -24.19
CA THR A 217 7.91 -10.68 -23.71
C THR A 217 8.38 -10.48 -22.27
N TRP A 218 8.64 -11.57 -21.59
CA TRP A 218 9.43 -11.55 -20.36
C TRP A 218 10.85 -11.04 -20.66
N SER A 219 11.55 -10.56 -19.63
CA SER A 219 12.94 -10.14 -19.80
C SER A 219 13.84 -11.31 -20.25
N GLU A 220 15.00 -10.99 -20.83
CA GLU A 220 15.94 -11.98 -21.35
C GLU A 220 16.38 -12.99 -20.27
N GLN A 221 16.48 -12.59 -19.00
CA GLN A 221 16.84 -13.49 -17.92
C GLN A 221 15.82 -14.62 -17.73
N HIS A 222 14.52 -14.33 -17.88
CA HIS A 222 13.47 -15.33 -17.79
C HIS A 222 13.42 -16.24 -19.01
N ILE A 223 13.59 -15.67 -20.20
CA ILE A 223 13.65 -16.44 -21.46
C ILE A 223 14.80 -17.43 -21.40
N LYS A 224 16.00 -16.93 -21.05
CA LYS A 224 17.19 -17.75 -20.94
C LYS A 224 17.05 -18.84 -19.85
N GLY A 225 16.54 -18.47 -18.67
CA GLY A 225 16.31 -19.42 -17.59
C GLY A 225 15.35 -20.53 -17.97
N TYR A 226 14.28 -20.21 -18.72
CA TYR A 226 13.35 -21.20 -19.22
C TYR A 226 13.94 -22.09 -20.31
N GLU A 227 14.72 -21.52 -21.25
CA GLU A 227 15.41 -22.29 -22.29
C GLU A 227 16.45 -23.24 -21.68
N ASP A 228 17.23 -22.78 -20.69
CA ASP A 228 18.19 -23.64 -19.96
C ASP A 228 17.47 -24.79 -19.24
N TYR A 229 16.34 -24.53 -18.60
CA TYR A 229 15.50 -25.55 -17.99
C TYR A 229 14.99 -26.58 -19.02
N LYS A 230 14.51 -26.12 -20.17
CA LYS A 230 14.02 -27.03 -21.24
C LYS A 230 15.13 -27.88 -21.85
N ASN A 231 16.33 -27.33 -22.00
CA ASN A 231 17.45 -28.02 -22.64
C ASN A 231 18.18 -28.97 -21.67
N ASN A 232 18.30 -28.60 -20.39
CA ASN A 232 19.14 -29.28 -19.43
C ASN A 232 18.36 -30.03 -18.30
N GLY A 233 17.04 -29.83 -18.25
CA GLY A 233 16.16 -30.56 -17.33
C GLY A 233 16.07 -29.93 -15.92
N ARG A 234 15.59 -30.71 -14.93
CA ARG A 234 15.19 -30.23 -13.60
C ARG A 234 16.29 -29.58 -12.78
N ASP A 235 17.56 -29.89 -13.03
CA ASP A 235 18.68 -29.26 -12.31
C ASP A 235 18.80 -27.76 -12.60
N TYR A 236 18.19 -27.29 -13.68
CA TYR A 236 18.13 -25.90 -14.11
C TYR A 236 16.74 -25.26 -13.88
N GLU A 237 15.88 -25.89 -13.09
CA GLU A 237 14.53 -25.38 -12.79
C GLU A 237 14.58 -24.04 -12.08
N TRP A 238 15.54 -23.83 -11.18
CA TRP A 238 15.71 -22.60 -10.42
C TRP A 238 16.87 -21.78 -10.97
N TYR A 239 16.58 -20.60 -11.53
CA TYR A 239 17.60 -19.69 -12.02
C TYR A 239 17.63 -18.39 -11.22
N ARG A 240 18.84 -17.83 -11.11
CA ARG A 240 19.08 -16.61 -10.36
C ARG A 240 18.62 -15.40 -11.15
N LEU A 241 17.90 -14.49 -10.48
CA LEU A 241 17.53 -13.20 -11.01
C LEU A 241 18.64 -12.16 -10.78
N ASP A 242 18.73 -11.17 -11.69
CA ASP A 242 19.70 -10.08 -11.59
C ASP A 242 19.26 -9.08 -10.50
N PRO A 243 20.04 -8.88 -9.43
CA PRO A 243 19.70 -7.93 -8.36
C PRO A 243 19.65 -6.47 -8.81
N ASN A 244 20.21 -6.13 -9.99
CA ASN A 244 20.13 -4.78 -10.54
C ASN A 244 18.75 -4.46 -11.13
N SER A 245 18.03 -5.46 -11.57
CA SER A 245 16.69 -5.32 -12.15
C SER A 245 15.59 -5.85 -11.24
N VAL A 246 15.93 -6.57 -10.17
CA VAL A 246 14.95 -7.21 -9.29
C VAL A 246 15.04 -6.66 -7.88
N PHE A 247 13.90 -6.24 -7.36
CA PHE A 247 13.72 -5.81 -5.98
C PHE A 247 12.96 -6.86 -5.18
N CYS A 248 13.53 -7.25 -4.05
CA CYS A 248 12.86 -8.13 -3.09
C CYS A 248 12.70 -7.41 -1.75
N LEU A 249 11.47 -7.25 -1.31
CA LEU A 249 11.13 -6.68 -0.01
C LEU A 249 10.60 -7.78 0.92
N THR A 250 11.26 -7.95 2.08
CA THR A 250 10.84 -8.89 3.13
C THR A 250 10.21 -8.12 4.29
N ALA A 251 9.06 -8.59 4.78
CA ALA A 251 8.42 -8.05 5.99
C ALA A 251 8.94 -8.72 7.28
N CYS A 252 9.57 -9.90 7.17
CA CYS A 252 10.19 -10.62 8.27
C CYS A 252 11.60 -10.09 8.61
N PRO A 253 12.13 -10.41 9.80
CA PRO A 253 13.53 -10.24 10.13
C PRO A 253 14.46 -10.96 9.15
N ASP A 254 15.70 -10.45 9.02
CA ASP A 254 16.63 -10.94 8.00
C ASP A 254 17.12 -12.39 8.24
N ASP A 255 17.04 -12.90 9.44
CA ASP A 255 17.36 -14.28 9.83
C ASP A 255 16.26 -15.29 9.46
N GLU A 256 15.04 -14.83 9.23
CA GLU A 256 13.90 -15.66 8.83
C GLU A 256 13.66 -15.71 7.30
N PHE A 257 14.63 -15.24 6.51
CA PHE A 257 14.48 -15.13 5.05
C PHE A 257 14.17 -16.45 4.32
N TYR A 258 14.53 -17.59 4.91
CA TYR A 258 14.30 -18.92 4.34
C TYR A 258 12.82 -19.35 4.35
N ALA A 259 12.03 -18.75 5.24
CA ALA A 259 10.60 -19.03 5.38
C ALA A 259 9.80 -17.74 5.67
N PRO A 260 9.79 -16.76 4.75
CA PRO A 260 9.08 -15.51 5.00
C PRO A 260 7.57 -15.74 5.06
N LEU A 261 6.98 -15.37 6.20
CA LEU A 261 5.57 -15.56 6.51
C LEU A 261 4.82 -14.21 6.54
N PRO A 262 3.50 -14.22 6.33
CA PRO A 262 2.68 -13.01 6.46
C PRO A 262 2.92 -12.29 7.78
N PHE A 263 3.13 -10.97 7.74
CA PHE A 263 3.52 -10.17 8.91
C PHE A 263 2.53 -10.29 10.08
N PHE A 264 1.24 -10.33 9.78
CA PHE A 264 0.17 -10.45 10.77
C PHE A 264 -0.29 -11.90 11.02
N LEU A 265 0.53 -12.88 10.71
CA LEU A 265 0.21 -14.30 10.95
C LEU A 265 -0.26 -14.58 12.39
N PRO A 266 0.36 -14.00 13.45
CA PRO A 266 -0.10 -14.20 14.82
C PRO A 266 -1.54 -13.75 15.10
N LEU A 267 -2.10 -12.88 14.25
CA LEU A 267 -3.47 -12.37 14.40
C LEU A 267 -4.52 -13.20 13.68
N PHE A 268 -4.12 -14.18 12.85
CA PHE A 268 -5.08 -14.92 12.01
C PHE A 268 -6.14 -15.63 12.84
N GLU A 269 -5.78 -16.22 13.98
CA GLU A 269 -6.76 -16.87 14.87
C GLU A 269 -7.78 -15.86 15.43
N LEU A 270 -7.31 -14.68 15.85
CA LEU A 270 -8.19 -13.64 16.41
C LEU A 270 -9.12 -13.05 15.33
N ILE A 271 -8.63 -12.92 14.11
CA ILE A 271 -9.43 -12.41 12.99
C ILE A 271 -10.49 -13.43 12.57
N LEU A 272 -10.16 -14.73 12.58
CA LEU A 272 -11.13 -15.79 12.32
C LEU A 272 -12.20 -15.83 13.42
N ASP A 273 -11.82 -15.65 14.69
CA ASP A 273 -12.76 -15.54 15.80
C ASP A 273 -13.72 -14.36 15.67
N ASP A 274 -13.21 -13.21 15.25
CA ASP A 274 -14.04 -12.02 15.02
C ASP A 274 -15.07 -12.25 13.91
N ILE A 275 -14.67 -12.95 12.83
CA ILE A 275 -15.55 -13.32 11.74
C ILE A 275 -16.65 -14.29 12.24
N ASP A 276 -16.26 -15.33 12.97
CA ASP A 276 -17.19 -16.31 13.52
C ASP A 276 -18.16 -15.66 14.51
N LEU A 277 -17.69 -14.72 15.33
CA LEU A 277 -18.50 -13.96 16.28
C LEU A 277 -19.52 -13.07 15.55
N GLN A 278 -19.12 -12.38 14.47
CA GLN A 278 -20.04 -11.58 13.66
C GLN A 278 -21.14 -12.43 13.04
N GLU A 279 -20.79 -13.61 12.52
CA GLU A 279 -21.78 -14.54 11.96
C GLU A 279 -22.73 -15.07 13.04
N LEU A 280 -22.21 -15.39 14.23
CA LEU A 280 -23.02 -15.82 15.37
C LEU A 280 -24.02 -14.75 15.80
N ILE A 281 -23.57 -13.47 15.89
CA ILE A 281 -24.43 -12.33 16.21
C ILE A 281 -25.52 -12.14 15.15
N ASN A 282 -25.16 -12.24 13.85
CA ASN A 282 -26.13 -12.12 12.76
C ASN A 282 -27.17 -13.25 12.80
N ASN A 283 -26.74 -14.49 13.01
CA ASN A 283 -27.62 -15.64 13.11
C ASN A 283 -28.54 -15.53 14.34
N ARG A 284 -28.01 -15.08 15.48
CA ARG A 284 -28.79 -14.80 16.68
C ARG A 284 -29.84 -13.72 16.44
N THR A 285 -29.45 -12.61 15.82
CA THR A 285 -30.37 -11.51 15.48
C THR A 285 -31.48 -12.00 14.53
N ALA A 286 -31.13 -12.84 13.56
CA ALA A 286 -32.13 -13.47 12.69
C ALA A 286 -33.09 -14.37 13.48
N LEU A 287 -32.59 -15.16 14.41
CA LEU A 287 -33.41 -16.02 15.29
C LEU A 287 -34.28 -15.19 16.25
N GLU A 288 -33.76 -14.10 16.83
CA GLU A 288 -34.51 -13.21 17.70
C GLU A 288 -35.67 -12.47 16.97
N ASN A 289 -35.52 -12.28 15.66
CA ASN A 289 -36.56 -11.72 14.81
C ASN A 289 -37.49 -12.76 14.22
N TYR A 290 -37.18 -14.07 14.39
CA TYR A 290 -38.02 -15.14 13.90
C TYR A 290 -39.21 -15.33 14.88
N VAL A 291 -40.41 -15.20 14.36
CA VAL A 291 -41.67 -15.40 15.12
C VAL A 291 -42.32 -16.69 14.60
N LEU A 292 -42.56 -17.62 15.50
CA LEU A 292 -43.33 -18.82 15.18
C LEU A 292 -44.80 -18.60 15.51
N LEU A 293 -45.65 -18.50 14.51
CA LEU A 293 -47.10 -18.48 14.66
C LEU A 293 -47.63 -19.92 14.74
N VAL A 294 -48.09 -20.31 15.90
CA VAL A 294 -48.70 -21.63 16.08
C VAL A 294 -50.22 -21.49 16.13
N SER A 295 -50.88 -22.08 15.16
CA SER A 295 -52.34 -22.12 15.10
C SER A 295 -52.84 -23.42 15.66
N LYS A 296 -53.75 -23.37 16.63
CA LYS A 296 -54.39 -24.54 17.24
C LYS A 296 -55.49 -25.03 16.33
N ILE A 297 -55.44 -26.34 16.01
CA ILE A 297 -56.57 -27.01 15.32
C ILE A 297 -57.62 -27.35 16.36
N PRO A 298 -58.84 -26.82 16.27
CA PRO A 298 -59.86 -27.07 17.28
C PRO A 298 -60.33 -28.55 17.20
N THR A 299 -60.40 -29.20 18.38
CA THR A 299 -60.92 -30.55 18.52
C THR A 299 -62.42 -30.53 18.85
N VAL A 300 -63.12 -31.61 18.55
CA VAL A 300 -64.55 -31.72 18.90
C VAL A 300 -64.71 -31.84 20.41
N PRO A 301 -65.50 -30.97 21.06
CA PRO A 301 -65.73 -31.03 22.52
C PRO A 301 -66.40 -32.36 22.88
N ASN A 302 -65.87 -33.05 23.91
CA ASN A 302 -66.40 -34.32 24.43
C ASN A 302 -66.28 -35.56 23.51
N SER A 303 -65.35 -35.56 22.56
CA SER A 303 -65.00 -36.77 21.84
C SER A 303 -64.12 -37.71 22.70
N GLU A 304 -64.36 -38.99 22.63
CA GLU A 304 -63.53 -40.03 23.28
C GLU A 304 -62.19 -40.25 22.56
N ASN A 305 -62.05 -39.75 21.32
CA ASN A 305 -60.85 -39.89 20.51
C ASN A 305 -60.06 -38.56 20.46
N VAL A 306 -58.75 -38.67 20.69
CA VAL A 306 -57.83 -37.53 20.68
C VAL A 306 -57.68 -36.91 19.27
N ASP A 307 -58.06 -37.67 18.22
CA ASP A 307 -57.86 -37.33 16.79
C ASP A 307 -59.11 -36.73 16.12
N ASP A 308 -60.19 -36.48 16.89
CA ASP A 308 -61.40 -35.86 16.36
C ASP A 308 -61.23 -34.33 16.21
N PHE A 309 -60.84 -33.92 15.01
CA PHE A 309 -60.72 -32.51 14.69
C PHE A 309 -62.03 -31.92 14.17
N SER A 310 -62.33 -30.70 14.59
CA SER A 310 -63.50 -29.96 14.16
C SER A 310 -63.45 -29.47 12.71
N LEU A 311 -62.26 -29.55 12.08
CA LEU A 311 -61.98 -29.10 10.73
C LEU A 311 -61.38 -30.27 9.93
N SER A 312 -61.78 -30.38 8.66
CA SER A 312 -61.14 -31.35 7.74
C SER A 312 -59.68 -30.98 7.47
N LEU A 313 -58.84 -32.01 7.33
CA LEU A 313 -57.43 -31.84 7.03
C LEU A 313 -57.17 -31.01 5.78
N GLU A 314 -58.02 -31.14 4.78
CA GLU A 314 -57.95 -30.37 3.52
C GLU A 314 -58.17 -28.88 3.74
N LEU A 315 -59.09 -28.50 4.62
CA LEU A 315 -59.38 -27.12 4.95
C LEU A 315 -58.20 -26.48 5.76
N VAL A 316 -57.59 -27.27 6.66
CA VAL A 316 -56.39 -26.84 7.38
C VAL A 316 -55.22 -26.59 6.46
N GLN A 317 -55.02 -27.48 5.47
CA GLN A 317 -53.95 -27.30 4.47
C GLN A 317 -54.18 -26.08 3.55
N GLN A 318 -55.44 -25.82 3.14
CA GLN A 318 -55.76 -24.63 2.36
C GLN A 318 -55.55 -23.34 3.17
N MET A 319 -55.96 -23.33 4.45
CA MET A 319 -55.67 -22.19 5.32
C MET A 319 -54.18 -21.97 5.58
N GLN A 320 -53.42 -23.07 5.71
CA GLN A 320 -51.97 -22.99 5.83
C GLN A 320 -51.34 -22.34 4.60
N ALA A 321 -51.72 -22.81 3.40
CA ALA A 321 -51.20 -22.24 2.17
C ALA A 321 -51.50 -20.73 2.01
N LEU A 322 -52.69 -20.30 2.43
CA LEU A 322 -53.07 -18.88 2.42
C LEU A 322 -52.27 -18.06 3.43
N ILE A 323 -52.02 -18.61 4.61
CA ILE A 323 -51.21 -17.90 5.63
C ILE A 323 -49.75 -17.84 5.20
N ASP A 324 -49.20 -18.92 4.64
CA ASP A 324 -47.81 -18.98 4.13
C ASP A 324 -47.58 -17.98 2.97
N GLU A 325 -48.62 -17.67 2.19
CA GLU A 325 -48.54 -16.68 1.10
C GLU A 325 -48.50 -15.22 1.63
N VAL A 326 -49.09 -14.98 2.80
CA VAL A 326 -49.24 -13.58 3.35
C VAL A 326 -48.17 -13.29 4.39
N VAL A 327 -47.63 -14.30 5.03
CA VAL A 327 -46.69 -14.16 6.15
C VAL A 327 -45.27 -13.89 5.59
N PRO A 328 -44.53 -12.87 6.13
CA PRO A 328 -43.14 -12.64 5.73
C PRO A 328 -42.24 -13.86 5.98
N GLU A 329 -41.16 -14.02 5.19
CA GLU A 329 -40.20 -15.14 5.29
C GLU A 329 -39.61 -15.38 6.68
N LEU A 330 -39.59 -14.36 7.55
CA LEU A 330 -39.09 -14.44 8.93
C LEU A 330 -40.13 -14.96 9.94
N VAL A 331 -41.33 -15.31 9.51
CA VAL A 331 -42.40 -15.83 10.36
C VAL A 331 -42.69 -17.27 9.96
N GLY A 332 -42.29 -18.20 10.78
CA GLY A 332 -42.69 -19.61 10.61
C GLY A 332 -44.12 -19.85 11.02
N THR A 333 -44.82 -20.72 10.30
CA THR A 333 -46.17 -21.14 10.63
C THR A 333 -46.16 -22.60 11.04
N ALA A 334 -46.87 -22.97 12.09
CA ALA A 334 -47.06 -24.34 12.54
C ALA A 334 -48.50 -24.57 12.98
N TYR A 335 -49.03 -25.76 12.73
CA TYR A 335 -50.34 -26.17 13.15
C TYR A 335 -50.22 -27.37 14.13
N SER A 336 -50.87 -27.29 15.23
CA SER A 336 -50.80 -28.32 16.26
C SER A 336 -52.18 -28.56 16.87
N PRO A 337 -52.53 -29.80 17.17
CA PRO A 337 -53.73 -30.12 17.96
C PRO A 337 -53.56 -29.81 19.43
N MET A 338 -52.32 -29.57 19.89
CA MET A 338 -52.02 -29.23 21.26
C MET A 338 -51.99 -27.72 21.48
N ASP A 339 -52.24 -27.26 22.67
CA ASP A 339 -51.99 -25.87 23.05
C ASP A 339 -50.48 -25.64 23.08
N LEU A 340 -49.99 -24.94 22.13
CA LEU A 340 -48.59 -24.47 22.08
C LEU A 340 -48.60 -22.96 22.31
N GLU A 341 -47.86 -22.53 23.32
CA GLU A 341 -47.59 -21.10 23.49
C GLU A 341 -46.69 -20.57 22.40
N MET A 342 -46.89 -19.30 22.03
CA MET A 342 -46.06 -18.61 21.06
C MET A 342 -44.63 -18.58 21.60
N ILE A 343 -43.73 -19.32 20.96
CA ILE A 343 -42.33 -19.32 21.33
C ILE A 343 -41.67 -18.09 20.68
N THR A 344 -41.53 -17.05 21.46
CA THR A 344 -40.66 -15.94 21.13
C THR A 344 -39.31 -16.19 21.76
N PHE A 345 -38.25 -16.18 20.99
CA PHE A 345 -36.91 -16.21 21.54
C PHE A 345 -36.68 -14.95 22.38
N PRO A 346 -36.23 -15.07 23.65
CA PRO A 346 -36.02 -13.90 24.49
C PRO A 346 -35.03 -12.97 23.83
N LYS A 347 -35.43 -11.70 23.63
CA LYS A 347 -34.53 -10.67 23.15
C LYS A 347 -33.39 -10.52 24.15
N SER A 348 -32.25 -10.97 23.76
CA SER A 348 -31.03 -10.78 24.54
C SER A 348 -30.57 -9.33 24.43
N ASN A 349 -29.84 -8.86 25.43
CA ASN A 349 -29.23 -7.52 25.41
C ASN A 349 -28.27 -7.38 24.23
N THR A 350 -28.72 -6.76 23.14
CA THR A 350 -27.91 -6.40 21.99
C THR A 350 -26.66 -5.58 22.39
N THR A 351 -26.71 -4.91 23.53
CA THR A 351 -25.61 -4.15 24.11
C THR A 351 -24.44 -5.05 24.51
N GLU A 352 -24.67 -6.22 25.06
CA GLU A 352 -23.60 -7.17 25.46
C GLU A 352 -22.89 -7.75 24.24
N ALA A 353 -23.63 -8.20 23.23
CA ALA A 353 -23.05 -8.73 21.99
C ALA A 353 -22.23 -7.68 21.22
N ASN A 354 -22.69 -6.43 21.18
CA ASN A 354 -21.95 -5.33 20.58
C ASN A 354 -20.68 -4.98 21.38
N ASN A 355 -20.73 -5.12 22.71
CA ASN A 355 -19.56 -4.93 23.58
C ASN A 355 -18.52 -6.04 23.37
N GLU A 356 -18.93 -7.29 23.21
CA GLU A 356 -18.03 -8.42 22.91
C GLU A 356 -17.34 -8.22 21.57
N LEU A 357 -18.07 -7.80 20.53
CA LEU A 357 -17.50 -7.48 19.23
C LEU A 357 -16.51 -6.31 19.31
N ALA A 358 -16.87 -5.23 20.01
CA ALA A 358 -15.97 -4.09 20.21
C ALA A 358 -14.70 -4.50 20.96
N GLN A 359 -14.80 -5.39 21.94
CA GLN A 359 -13.67 -5.91 22.69
C GLN A 359 -12.79 -6.85 21.85
N SER A 360 -13.37 -7.67 20.98
CA SER A 360 -12.64 -8.49 20.00
C SER A 360 -11.80 -7.61 19.07
N VAL A 361 -12.40 -6.59 18.50
CA VAL A 361 -11.70 -5.62 17.64
C VAL A 361 -10.57 -4.90 18.41
N GLN A 362 -10.81 -4.51 19.67
CA GLN A 362 -9.79 -3.90 20.52
C GLN A 362 -8.60 -4.84 20.75
N ASN A 363 -8.86 -6.11 21.02
CA ASN A 363 -7.83 -7.12 21.22
C ASN A 363 -6.99 -7.32 19.95
N ILE A 364 -7.61 -7.33 18.78
CA ILE A 364 -6.90 -7.45 17.51
C ILE A 364 -5.93 -6.28 17.31
N PHE A 365 -6.36 -5.04 17.53
CA PHE A 365 -5.49 -3.87 17.40
C PHE A 365 -4.39 -3.83 18.45
N ALA A 366 -4.69 -4.17 19.70
CA ALA A 366 -3.69 -4.22 20.75
C ALA A 366 -2.57 -5.23 20.44
N ASN A 367 -2.91 -6.37 19.84
CA ASN A 367 -1.94 -7.38 19.43
C ASN A 367 -1.26 -7.06 18.10
N ALA A 368 -1.89 -6.27 17.22
CA ALA A 368 -1.30 -5.85 15.94
C ALA A 368 -0.17 -4.84 16.09
N GLY A 369 0.00 -4.24 17.27
CA GLY A 369 0.93 -3.14 17.47
C GLY A 369 0.54 -1.86 16.71
N ALA A 370 -0.68 -1.80 16.17
CA ALA A 370 -1.22 -0.62 15.51
C ALA A 370 -2.10 0.17 16.48
N SER A 371 -1.96 1.50 16.48
CA SER A 371 -2.75 2.32 17.38
C SER A 371 -4.24 2.23 17.05
N GLN A 372 -5.02 1.67 17.95
CA GLN A 372 -6.48 1.62 17.85
C GLN A 372 -7.10 3.01 17.64
N LEU A 373 -6.52 4.03 18.26
CA LEU A 373 -6.99 5.42 18.20
C LEU A 373 -7.04 5.96 16.75
N VAL A 374 -6.11 5.50 15.90
CA VAL A 374 -6.03 5.93 14.50
C VAL A 374 -7.05 5.21 13.62
N ILE A 375 -7.27 3.92 13.86
CA ILE A 375 -8.04 3.07 12.94
C ILE A 375 -9.53 3.02 13.31
N SER A 376 -9.88 2.98 14.60
CA SER A 376 -11.26 2.81 15.05
C SER A 376 -11.94 4.07 15.60
N GLY A 377 -11.22 5.21 15.66
CA GLY A 377 -11.80 6.46 16.15
C GLY A 377 -12.22 6.41 17.62
N GLY A 378 -11.45 5.74 18.48
CA GLY A 378 -11.75 5.63 19.90
C GLY A 378 -11.91 7.01 20.57
N SER A 379 -12.80 7.12 21.52
CA SER A 379 -13.22 8.35 22.22
C SER A 379 -12.15 9.00 23.13
N SER A 380 -10.89 8.60 23.00
CA SER A 380 -9.79 9.16 23.77
C SER A 380 -9.37 10.52 23.20
N THR A 381 -9.65 11.56 23.94
CA THR A 381 -9.35 12.97 23.62
C THR A 381 -7.89 13.38 23.89
N ASN A 382 -7.00 12.45 24.22
CA ASN A 382 -5.62 12.79 24.53
C ASN A 382 -4.74 12.86 23.26
N SER A 383 -4.61 14.06 22.68
CA SER A 383 -3.81 14.32 21.48
C SER A 383 -2.32 13.96 21.63
N VAL A 384 -1.77 14.07 22.83
CA VAL A 384 -0.37 13.73 23.12
C VAL A 384 -0.16 12.22 23.07
N GLY A 385 -1.05 11.45 23.69
CA GLY A 385 -1.01 9.97 23.64
C GLY A 385 -1.13 9.43 22.21
N LEU A 386 -2.02 10.03 21.40
CA LEU A 386 -2.17 9.68 20.00
C LEU A 386 -0.89 9.94 19.20
N LYS A 387 -0.25 11.10 19.41
CA LYS A 387 1.01 11.44 18.74
C LYS A 387 2.12 10.43 19.07
N HIS A 388 2.30 10.07 20.33
CA HIS A 388 3.30 9.07 20.73
C HIS A 388 3.00 7.68 20.19
N ALA A 389 1.73 7.27 20.15
CA ALA A 389 1.33 6.01 19.57
C ALA A 389 1.67 5.94 18.07
N ILE A 390 1.35 6.98 17.30
CA ILE A 390 1.68 7.07 15.88
C ILE A 390 3.21 7.08 15.68
N GLN A 391 3.97 7.78 16.51
CA GLN A 391 5.44 7.79 16.43
C GLN A 391 6.02 6.39 16.65
N ASN A 392 5.47 5.60 17.57
CA ASN A 392 5.89 4.21 17.75
C ASN A 392 5.58 3.36 16.52
N ASP A 393 4.37 3.48 15.98
CA ASP A 393 3.94 2.72 14.80
C ASP A 393 4.79 3.05 13.56
N THR A 394 5.22 4.31 13.41
CA THR A 394 6.11 4.72 12.30
C THR A 394 7.46 4.01 12.31
N SER A 395 7.93 3.51 13.46
CA SER A 395 9.20 2.78 13.54
C SER A 395 9.20 1.52 12.66
N THR A 396 8.13 0.74 12.70
CA THR A 396 7.93 -0.46 11.85
C THR A 396 7.87 -0.09 10.37
N CYS A 397 7.16 1.00 10.05
CA CYS A 397 7.08 1.52 8.69
C CYS A 397 8.46 1.86 8.13
N TRP A 398 9.31 2.55 8.92
CA TRP A 398 10.65 2.97 8.48
C TRP A 398 11.61 1.81 8.26
N VAL A 399 11.43 0.67 8.92
CA VAL A 399 12.22 -0.54 8.63
C VAL A 399 12.01 -0.98 7.18
N LEU A 400 10.75 -0.99 6.70
CA LEU A 400 10.43 -1.35 5.31
C LEU A 400 10.91 -0.29 4.32
N VAL A 401 10.70 0.99 4.64
CA VAL A 401 11.16 2.11 3.80
C VAL A 401 12.68 2.14 3.66
N ASN A 402 13.44 1.84 4.71
CA ASN A 402 14.90 1.74 4.63
C ASN A 402 15.37 0.60 3.70
N LYS A 403 14.63 -0.53 3.64
CA LYS A 403 14.93 -1.61 2.67
C LYS A 403 14.69 -1.14 1.22
N ILE A 404 13.63 -0.36 0.99
CA ILE A 404 13.35 0.27 -0.30
C ILE A 404 14.48 1.26 -0.66
N GLU A 405 14.85 2.16 0.26
CA GLU A 405 15.94 3.13 0.09
C GLU A 405 17.26 2.43 -0.26
N SER A 406 17.57 1.31 0.41
CA SER A 406 18.78 0.51 0.16
C SER A 406 18.83 0.00 -1.28
N TRP A 407 17.71 -0.51 -1.82
CA TRP A 407 17.67 -0.98 -3.19
C TRP A 407 17.83 0.16 -4.21
N TYR A 408 17.18 1.31 -4.00
CA TYR A 408 17.36 2.45 -4.90
C TYR A 408 18.79 3.00 -4.89
N ASN A 409 19.47 2.96 -3.74
CA ASN A 409 20.90 3.29 -3.66
C ASN A 409 21.75 2.30 -4.45
N HIS A 410 21.47 1.00 -4.35
CA HIS A 410 22.13 -0.05 -5.14
C HIS A 410 21.92 0.16 -6.65
N TYR A 411 20.67 0.44 -7.05
CA TYR A 411 20.33 0.71 -8.45
C TYR A 411 21.04 1.95 -9.01
N ILE A 412 21.06 3.05 -8.26
CA ILE A 412 21.77 4.27 -8.67
C ILE A 412 23.25 3.97 -8.83
N LYS A 413 23.88 3.33 -7.86
CA LYS A 413 25.31 3.01 -7.87
C LYS A 413 25.71 2.12 -9.05
N ASN A 414 24.96 1.06 -9.31
CA ASN A 414 25.38 0.02 -10.26
C ASN A 414 24.83 0.24 -11.67
N VAL A 415 23.70 0.94 -11.84
CA VAL A 415 23.01 1.06 -13.13
C VAL A 415 23.05 2.49 -13.68
N LEU A 416 22.85 3.50 -12.83
CA LEU A 416 22.71 4.88 -13.32
C LEU A 416 24.02 5.66 -13.26
N SER A 417 24.55 5.88 -12.06
CA SER A 417 25.78 6.68 -11.85
C SER A 417 26.29 6.49 -10.43
N ASP A 418 27.53 6.04 -10.30
CA ASP A 418 28.19 5.99 -9.00
C ASP A 418 28.44 7.40 -8.45
N GLY A 419 28.52 7.53 -7.13
CA GLY A 419 28.80 8.78 -6.43
C GLY A 419 27.56 9.61 -6.06
N TYR A 420 26.37 9.01 -6.12
CA TYR A 420 25.14 9.63 -5.65
C TYR A 420 24.49 8.80 -4.53
N SER A 421 23.80 9.47 -3.62
CA SER A 421 23.02 8.85 -2.54
C SER A 421 21.57 9.28 -2.65
N PHE A 422 20.69 8.30 -2.60
CA PHE A 422 19.24 8.48 -2.53
C PHE A 422 18.80 8.33 -1.08
N LYS A 423 17.95 9.25 -0.63
CA LYS A 423 17.42 9.24 0.73
C LYS A 423 15.95 9.64 0.75
N ILE A 424 15.13 8.82 1.39
CA ILE A 424 13.71 9.11 1.61
C ILE A 424 13.59 9.95 2.88
N HIS A 425 12.87 11.08 2.79
CA HIS A 425 12.56 11.90 3.95
C HIS A 425 11.64 11.16 4.90
N LYS A 426 11.94 11.23 6.21
CA LYS A 426 11.10 10.59 7.24
C LYS A 426 9.81 11.40 7.50
N ILE A 427 9.06 11.66 6.42
CA ILE A 427 7.81 12.41 6.44
C ILE A 427 6.64 11.45 6.31
N THR A 428 5.68 11.62 7.21
CA THR A 428 4.37 10.96 7.18
C THR A 428 3.28 12.03 7.18
N TRP A 429 2.05 11.66 6.89
CA TRP A 429 0.89 12.55 7.02
C TRP A 429 0.74 13.17 8.42
N TYR A 430 1.32 12.55 9.44
CA TYR A 430 1.16 12.94 10.84
C TYR A 430 2.24 13.89 11.36
N ASN A 431 3.44 13.90 10.73
CA ASN A 431 4.57 14.73 11.15
C ASN A 431 5.03 15.73 10.09
N GLN A 432 4.27 15.89 9.01
CA GLN A 432 4.66 16.70 7.85
C GLN A 432 5.03 18.14 8.25
N GLU A 433 4.17 18.81 8.98
CA GLU A 433 4.37 20.21 9.38
C GLU A 433 5.61 20.39 10.26
N GLU A 434 5.80 19.51 11.24
CA GLU A 434 6.96 19.56 12.15
C GLU A 434 8.27 19.28 11.40
N TYR A 435 8.26 18.29 10.52
CA TYR A 435 9.44 17.95 9.72
C TYR A 435 9.82 19.10 8.78
N GLN A 436 8.86 19.68 8.08
CA GLN A 436 9.07 20.80 7.16
C GLN A 436 9.53 22.05 7.91
N SER A 437 9.00 22.32 9.11
CA SER A 437 9.46 23.41 9.95
C SER A 437 10.91 23.21 10.41
N ALA A 438 11.26 22.01 10.86
CA ALA A 438 12.62 21.66 11.24
C ALA A 438 13.62 21.81 10.07
N MET A 439 13.22 21.37 8.86
CA MET A 439 14.06 21.54 7.66
C MET A 439 14.22 23.01 7.26
N LYS A 440 13.17 23.82 7.40
CA LYS A 440 13.22 25.26 7.19
C LYS A 440 14.19 25.92 8.17
N ASP A 441 14.10 25.60 9.46
CA ASP A 441 14.97 26.14 10.49
C ASP A 441 16.43 25.74 10.24
N ALA A 442 16.67 24.47 9.87
CA ALA A 442 17.99 24.01 9.48
C ALA A 442 18.55 24.79 8.27
N ALA A 443 17.73 25.00 7.23
CA ALA A 443 18.13 25.76 6.05
C ALA A 443 18.43 27.24 6.38
N THR A 444 17.68 27.86 7.29
CA THR A 444 17.94 29.25 7.74
C THR A 444 19.24 29.39 8.53
N LEU A 445 19.67 28.31 9.20
CA LEU A 445 20.96 28.26 9.94
C LEU A 445 22.15 27.86 9.04
N GLY A 446 21.96 27.74 7.72
CA GLY A 446 23.00 27.36 6.76
C GLY A 446 23.05 25.87 6.42
N GLY A 447 22.06 25.10 6.81
CA GLY A 447 21.89 23.70 6.40
C GLY A 447 21.42 23.56 4.94
N SER A 448 21.10 22.33 4.51
CA SER A 448 20.73 22.02 3.14
C SER A 448 19.41 22.66 2.72
N ALA A 449 19.48 23.64 1.83
CA ALA A 449 18.29 24.20 1.17
C ALA A 449 17.57 23.17 0.27
N LEU A 450 18.32 22.20 -0.29
CA LEU A 450 17.76 21.15 -1.13
C LEU A 450 16.87 20.21 -0.31
N ASP A 451 17.27 19.85 0.92
CA ASP A 451 16.44 19.03 1.81
C ASP A 451 15.13 19.73 2.18
N TYR A 452 15.18 21.03 2.43
CA TYR A 452 13.98 21.82 2.69
C TYR A 452 13.06 21.84 1.45
N LEU A 453 13.59 22.15 0.27
CA LEU A 453 12.79 22.20 -0.97
C LEU A 453 12.16 20.86 -1.30
N THR A 454 12.92 19.77 -1.19
CA THR A 454 12.39 18.41 -1.49
C THR A 454 11.40 17.93 -0.43
N SER A 455 11.52 18.38 0.83
CA SER A 455 10.51 18.13 1.86
C SER A 455 9.17 18.81 1.57
N LEU A 456 9.17 19.91 0.80
CA LEU A 456 7.95 20.61 0.37
C LEU A 456 7.38 20.09 -0.96
N MET A 457 8.27 19.83 -1.93
CA MET A 457 7.90 19.53 -3.32
C MET A 457 7.89 18.03 -3.66
N GLY A 458 8.31 17.19 -2.72
CA GLY A 458 8.29 15.74 -2.86
C GLY A 458 9.52 15.13 -3.51
N ASN A 459 10.10 15.78 -4.52
CA ASN A 459 11.29 15.28 -5.19
C ASN A 459 12.16 16.39 -5.82
N PRO A 460 13.46 16.13 -6.02
CA PRO A 460 14.38 17.14 -6.52
C PRO A 460 14.17 17.51 -7.99
N TYR A 461 13.62 16.60 -8.82
CA TYR A 461 13.37 16.87 -10.24
C TYR A 461 12.26 17.91 -10.41
N GLU A 462 11.13 17.74 -9.73
CA GLU A 462 10.04 18.72 -9.76
C GLU A 462 10.45 20.05 -9.17
N ALA A 463 11.21 20.04 -8.05
CA ALA A 463 11.75 21.25 -7.46
C ALA A 463 12.59 22.03 -8.46
N TYR A 464 13.52 21.34 -9.14
CA TYR A 464 14.37 21.94 -10.16
C TYR A 464 13.57 22.48 -11.34
N CYS A 465 12.63 21.70 -11.89
CA CYS A 465 11.80 22.11 -13.03
C CYS A 465 10.92 23.32 -12.69
N LYS A 466 10.26 23.33 -11.53
CA LYS A 466 9.41 24.43 -11.07
C LYS A 466 10.23 25.72 -10.88
N LEU A 467 11.36 25.64 -10.19
CA LEU A 467 12.21 26.82 -9.96
C LEU A 467 12.81 27.37 -11.26
N THR A 468 13.22 26.50 -12.18
CA THR A 468 13.75 26.89 -13.48
C THR A 468 12.68 27.54 -14.34
N PHE A 469 11.47 26.97 -14.37
CA PHE A 469 10.33 27.53 -15.08
C PHE A 469 9.92 28.90 -14.54
N GLU A 470 9.77 29.03 -13.20
CA GLU A 470 9.46 30.30 -12.56
C GLU A 470 10.47 31.40 -12.86
N ASN A 471 11.77 31.03 -12.93
CA ASN A 471 12.83 31.94 -13.31
C ASN A 471 12.74 32.35 -14.78
N ALA A 472 12.45 31.40 -15.68
CA ALA A 472 12.34 31.63 -17.12
C ALA A 472 11.18 32.56 -17.48
N ILE A 473 10.01 32.41 -16.83
CA ILE A 473 8.83 33.28 -17.04
C ILE A 473 8.87 34.58 -16.25
N GLY A 474 9.91 34.79 -15.45
CA GLY A 474 10.10 36.04 -14.70
C GLY A 474 9.15 36.27 -13.53
N ILE A 475 8.44 35.24 -13.06
CA ILE A 475 7.50 35.35 -11.93
C ILE A 475 8.17 35.91 -10.67
N LYS A 476 9.45 35.54 -10.42
CA LYS A 476 10.23 36.04 -9.27
C LYS A 476 10.43 37.56 -9.30
N ASN A 477 10.43 38.17 -10.50
CA ASN A 477 10.54 39.62 -10.67
C ASN A 477 9.21 40.34 -10.38
N LEU A 478 8.08 39.62 -10.49
CA LEU A 478 6.74 40.14 -10.22
C LEU A 478 6.35 39.95 -8.74
N MET A 479 6.88 38.93 -8.08
CA MET A 479 6.66 38.69 -6.65
C MET A 479 7.70 39.48 -5.84
N ILE A 480 7.34 40.68 -5.45
CA ILE A 480 8.16 41.47 -4.51
C ILE A 480 7.81 40.95 -3.10
N PRO A 481 8.75 40.27 -2.40
CA PRO A 481 8.49 39.85 -1.04
C PRO A 481 8.23 41.07 -0.17
N LEU A 482 7.26 41.01 0.73
CA LEU A 482 7.09 42.02 1.78
C LEU A 482 8.41 42.11 2.56
N GLN A 483 9.12 43.21 2.37
CA GLN A 483 10.39 43.42 3.06
C GLN A 483 10.09 43.66 4.54
N THR A 484 10.55 42.76 5.38
CA THR A 484 10.58 43.01 6.82
C THR A 484 11.72 44.01 7.11
N SER A 485 11.59 44.79 8.17
CA SER A 485 12.56 45.79 8.58
C SER A 485 14.01 45.26 8.74
N PHE A 486 14.17 43.94 8.90
CA PHE A 486 15.46 43.24 8.94
C PHE A 486 16.11 43.03 7.56
N THR A 487 15.35 43.06 6.46
CA THR A 487 15.89 42.86 5.11
C THR A 487 16.44 44.17 4.50
N GLN A 488 16.20 45.29 5.10
CA GLN A 488 16.70 46.59 4.61
C GLN A 488 18.19 46.85 4.93
N SER A 489 18.81 46.07 5.83
CA SER A 489 20.20 46.29 6.26
C SER A 489 21.27 45.82 5.24
N ASN A 490 20.91 45.22 4.11
CA ASN A 490 21.88 44.77 3.09
C ASN A 490 22.00 45.65 1.85
N LYS A 491 21.36 46.84 1.82
CA LYS A 491 21.75 47.87 0.85
C LYS A 491 22.87 48.68 1.46
N LYS A 492 24.07 48.49 0.95
CA LYS A 492 25.28 49.23 1.29
C LYS A 492 25.22 50.76 1.00
N ASP A 493 24.08 51.28 0.52
CA ASP A 493 23.89 52.68 0.15
C ASP A 493 22.52 53.21 0.57
N SER A 494 22.26 53.26 1.87
CA SER A 494 21.41 54.30 2.49
C SER A 494 21.57 54.25 3.99
N GLY A 495 22.69 54.69 4.48
CA GLY A 495 22.72 55.38 5.76
C GLY A 495 21.66 56.48 5.71
N GLY A 496 20.83 56.62 6.74
CA GLY A 496 19.83 57.67 6.79
C GLY A 496 20.44 58.99 6.30
N GLN A 497 19.66 59.76 5.52
CA GLN A 497 20.12 61.04 5.03
C GLN A 497 20.82 61.76 6.18
N THR A 498 22.11 62.01 6.01
CA THR A 498 22.86 62.84 6.92
C THR A 498 22.16 64.17 6.96
N LYS A 499 21.56 64.53 8.08
CA LYS A 499 21.01 65.84 8.29
C LYS A 499 22.13 66.84 8.12
N ASN A 500 21.86 67.97 7.47
CA ASN A 500 22.81 69.05 7.33
C ASN A 500 23.15 69.58 8.72
N ASP A 501 24.35 70.13 8.87
CA ASP A 501 24.84 70.67 10.14
C ASP A 501 23.93 71.75 10.76
N ASP A 502 23.23 72.50 9.93
CA ASP A 502 22.20 73.47 10.29
C ASP A 502 20.94 72.89 10.96
N ASP A 503 20.68 71.55 10.78
CA ASP A 503 19.54 70.82 11.35
C ASP A 503 19.90 70.01 12.60
N LEU A 504 21.14 70.05 13.06
CA LEU A 504 21.64 69.31 14.22
C LEU A 504 21.98 70.30 15.37
N SER A 505 21.67 69.87 16.59
CA SER A 505 22.19 70.58 17.80
C SER A 505 23.69 70.33 17.95
N ASP A 506 24.40 71.22 18.64
CA ASP A 506 25.84 71.13 18.88
C ASP A 506 26.25 69.74 19.43
N SER A 507 25.48 69.18 20.34
CA SER A 507 25.66 67.78 20.84
C SER A 507 25.42 66.67 19.80
N GLY A 508 24.61 66.94 18.81
CA GLY A 508 24.35 65.98 17.66
C GLY A 508 25.52 65.99 16.68
N ILE A 509 26.12 67.14 16.44
CA ILE A 509 27.31 67.29 15.60
C ILE A 509 28.51 66.61 16.26
N GLU A 510 28.69 66.81 17.57
CA GLU A 510 29.76 66.22 18.35
C GLU A 510 29.69 64.72 18.43
N THR A 511 28.48 64.12 18.53
CA THR A 511 28.25 62.68 18.50
C THR A 511 28.59 62.08 17.12
N ARG A 512 28.20 62.74 16.03
CA ARG A 512 28.50 62.32 14.66
C ARG A 512 30.00 62.34 14.34
N ASP A 513 30.72 63.35 14.81
CA ASP A 513 32.15 63.50 14.59
C ASP A 513 32.99 62.57 15.47
N ASN A 514 32.49 62.19 16.64
CA ASN A 514 33.10 61.17 17.49
C ASN A 514 32.92 59.77 16.91
N ASP A 515 31.78 59.47 16.26
CA ASP A 515 31.55 58.17 15.57
C ASP A 515 32.45 57.99 14.32
N LYS A 516 32.78 59.08 13.61
CA LYS A 516 33.74 59.03 12.50
C LYS A 516 35.15 58.67 12.96
N ASN A 517 35.53 59.05 14.18
CA ASN A 517 36.85 58.75 14.76
C ASN A 517 36.91 57.34 15.39
N ALA A 518 35.78 56.77 15.79
CA ALA A 518 35.71 55.41 16.34
C ALA A 518 35.87 54.34 15.28
N GLY A 519 35.50 54.61 14.00
CA GLY A 519 35.59 53.68 12.88
C GLY A 519 36.99 53.41 12.33
N THR A 520 38.01 54.15 12.73
CA THR A 520 39.38 54.02 12.22
C THR A 520 40.35 53.25 13.12
N SER A 521 39.91 52.82 14.31
CA SER A 521 40.76 52.04 15.22
C SER A 521 40.46 50.54 15.29
N ALA A 522 39.58 50.03 14.43
CA ALA A 522 39.23 48.61 14.42
C ALA A 522 39.90 47.79 13.26
N ASN A 523 40.85 48.36 12.54
CA ASN A 523 41.68 47.68 11.56
C ASN A 523 43.16 47.81 11.90
N ASN A 524 43.61 47.09 12.92
CA ASN A 524 45.00 46.63 13.08
C ASN A 524 44.99 45.24 13.68
#